data_203c5c22cb021e9eef5c6036f40c9a01
#
_entry.id   203c5c22cb021e9eef5c6036f40c9a01
#
_cell.length_a   1.000
_cell.length_b   1.000
_cell.length_c   1.000
_cell.angle_alpha   90.00
_cell.angle_beta   90.00
_cell.angle_gamma   90.00
#
_symmetry.space_group_name_H-M   'P 1'
#
loop_
_entity.id
_entity.type
_entity.pdbx_description
1 polymer ?
#
loop_
_entity_poly.entity_id
_entity_poly.type
_entity_poly.pdbx_seq_one_letter_code
_entity_poly.pdbx_strand_id
1 'polypeptide(L)' 'MEHFFTCPYCWQTISIVLDVSVPEQTYVEDCEVCCQPIEVSYTAEEEKIVEFDARAME' A
#
# COMPACT_ATOMS: atom_id res chain seq x y z
N MET A 1 -9.65 0.52 -5.68
CA MET A 1 -9.19 -0.86 -5.91
C MET A 1 -8.55 -1.43 -4.65
N GLU A 2 -9.03 -2.57 -4.21
CA GLU A 2 -8.45 -3.22 -3.04
C GLU A 2 -7.18 -3.97 -3.44
N HIS A 3 -6.11 -3.75 -2.68
CA HIS A 3 -4.82 -4.38 -2.95
C HIS A 3 -4.32 -5.09 -1.70
N PHE A 4 -3.93 -6.34 -1.84
CA PHE A 4 -3.42 -7.15 -0.74
C PHE A 4 -1.90 -7.18 -0.78
N PHE A 5 -1.29 -7.06 0.40
CA PHE A 5 0.17 -7.13 0.52
C PHE A 5 0.56 -7.58 1.92
N THR A 6 1.83 -7.94 2.08
CA THR A 6 2.36 -8.39 3.37
C THR A 6 2.89 -7.19 4.16
N CYS A 7 2.42 -7.03 5.39
CA CYS A 7 2.90 -5.98 6.27
C CYS A 7 4.40 -6.18 6.57
N PRO A 8 5.23 -5.14 6.40
CA PRO A 8 6.67 -5.28 6.65
C PRO A 8 7.05 -5.35 8.14
N TYR A 9 6.09 -5.17 9.03
CA TYR A 9 6.32 -5.26 10.47
C TYR A 9 5.89 -6.60 11.04
N CYS A 10 4.64 -6.98 10.81
CA CYS A 10 4.07 -8.18 11.43
C CYS A 10 3.95 -9.36 10.48
N TRP A 11 4.24 -9.17 9.20
CA TRP A 11 4.25 -10.21 8.16
C TRP A 11 2.88 -10.85 7.90
N GLN A 12 1.81 -10.17 8.32
CA GLN A 12 0.45 -10.63 8.02
C GLN A 12 -0.01 -10.03 6.69
N THR A 13 -0.86 -10.76 5.98
CA THR A 13 -1.46 -10.24 4.75
C THR A 13 -2.54 -9.24 5.13
N ILE A 14 -2.43 -8.03 4.61
CA ILE A 14 -3.40 -6.96 4.85
C ILE A 14 -3.82 -6.37 3.50
N SER A 15 -4.87 -5.57 3.51
CA SER A 15 -5.35 -4.92 2.29
C SER A 15 -5.53 -3.43 2.50
N ILE A 16 -5.36 -2.68 1.43
CA ILE A 16 -5.64 -1.26 1.41
C ILE A 16 -6.40 -0.92 0.14
N VAL A 17 -7.09 0.22 0.14
CA VAL A 17 -7.80 0.70 -1.03
C VAL A 17 -6.91 1.71 -1.77
N LEU A 18 -6.65 1.44 -3.03
CA LEU A 18 -5.84 2.30 -3.89
C LEU A 18 -6.74 2.99 -4.91
N ASP A 19 -6.46 4.28 -5.17
CA ASP A 19 -7.19 5.04 -6.17
C ASP A 19 -6.45 4.95 -7.50
N VAL A 20 -6.98 4.13 -8.42
CA VAL A 20 -6.36 3.92 -9.73
C VAL A 20 -6.57 5.07 -10.69
N SER A 21 -7.37 6.07 -10.32
CA SER A 21 -7.52 7.27 -11.13
C SER A 21 -6.35 8.25 -10.95
N VAL A 22 -5.54 8.03 -9.90
CA VAL A 22 -4.33 8.81 -9.65
C VAL A 22 -3.15 8.06 -10.25
N PRO A 23 -2.38 8.66 -11.18
CA PRO A 23 -1.28 7.97 -11.86
C PRO A 23 -0.18 7.50 -10.91
N GLU A 24 0.08 8.28 -9.87
CA GLU A 24 1.15 7.97 -8.93
C GLU A 24 0.83 8.61 -7.59
N GLN A 25 1.06 7.88 -6.51
CA GLN A 25 0.81 8.42 -5.18
C GLN A 25 1.72 7.76 -4.15
N THR A 26 2.14 8.55 -3.16
CA THR A 26 2.88 8.06 -2.00
C THR A 26 2.20 8.61 -0.76
N TYR A 27 1.90 7.74 0.19
CA TYR A 27 1.25 8.16 1.43
C TYR A 27 1.51 7.14 2.53
N VAL A 28 1.07 7.47 3.74
CA VAL A 28 1.25 6.60 4.91
C VAL A 28 -0.09 5.96 5.27
N GLU A 29 -0.08 4.64 5.42
CA GLU A 29 -1.22 3.86 5.89
C GLU A 29 -0.82 3.06 7.13
N ASP A 30 -1.75 2.86 8.04
CA ASP A 30 -1.51 2.06 9.23
C ASP A 30 -1.85 0.60 8.94
N CYS A 31 -1.01 -0.30 9.46
CA CYS A 31 -1.32 -1.72 9.41
C CYS A 31 -2.56 -2.00 10.27
N GLU A 32 -3.52 -2.74 9.74
CA GLU A 32 -4.74 -3.07 10.46
C GLU A 32 -4.53 -4.10 11.58
N VAL A 33 -3.36 -4.75 11.62
CA VAL A 33 -3.03 -5.78 12.60
C VAL A 33 -2.12 -5.22 13.69
N CYS A 34 -1.00 -4.64 13.33
CA CYS A 34 -0.01 -4.14 14.31
C CYS A 34 -0.07 -2.63 14.52
N CYS A 35 -0.88 -1.92 13.75
CA CYS A 35 -1.09 -0.48 13.85
C CYS A 35 0.17 0.36 13.66
N GLN A 36 1.17 -0.16 12.95
CA GLN A 36 2.39 0.57 12.65
C GLN A 36 2.25 1.31 11.33
N PRO A 37 2.85 2.50 11.19
CA PRO A 37 2.77 3.26 9.94
C PRO A 37 3.60 2.62 8.85
N ILE A 38 3.01 2.51 7.66
CA ILE A 38 3.65 1.93 6.49
C ILE A 38 3.66 2.98 5.40
N GLU A 39 4.83 3.24 4.80
CA GLU A 39 4.90 4.10 3.65
C GLU A 39 4.54 3.30 2.41
N VAL A 40 3.46 3.73 1.75
CA VAL A 40 2.94 3.06 0.56
C VAL A 40 3.15 3.96 -0.64
N SER A 41 3.72 3.41 -1.71
CA SER A 41 3.80 4.13 -2.98
C SER A 41 3.36 3.20 -4.10
N TYR A 42 2.68 3.75 -5.08
CA TYR A 42 2.20 2.98 -6.21
C TYR A 42 2.10 3.84 -7.45
N THR A 43 2.14 3.16 -8.60
CA THR A 43 1.92 3.77 -9.91
C THR A 43 0.78 3.03 -10.59
N ALA A 44 -0.19 3.77 -11.13
CA ALA A 44 -1.33 3.21 -11.83
C ALA A 44 -1.35 3.70 -13.27
N GLU A 45 -1.63 2.79 -14.20
CA GLU A 45 -1.81 3.08 -15.62
C GLU A 45 -3.02 2.33 -16.13
N GLU A 46 -3.87 3.02 -16.93
CA GLU A 46 -5.09 2.43 -17.50
C GLU A 46 -5.96 1.75 -16.45
N GLU A 47 -6.10 2.40 -15.29
CA GLU A 47 -6.89 1.92 -14.16
C GLU A 47 -6.37 0.60 -13.57
N LYS A 48 -5.06 0.36 -13.71
CA LYS A 48 -4.40 -0.82 -13.14
C LYS A 48 -3.16 -0.41 -12.35
N ILE A 49 -2.86 -1.16 -11.31
CA ILE A 49 -1.64 -0.93 -10.55
C ILE A 49 -0.50 -1.63 -11.28
N VAL A 50 0.49 -0.86 -11.74
CA VAL A 50 1.66 -1.39 -12.45
C VAL A 50 2.87 -1.51 -11.55
N GLU A 51 2.93 -0.70 -10.48
CA GLU A 51 3.99 -0.80 -9.48
C GLU A 51 3.40 -0.57 -8.11
N PHE A 52 3.90 -1.26 -7.11
CA PHE A 52 3.47 -1.13 -5.73
C PHE A 52 4.65 -1.38 -4.81
N ASP A 53 4.77 -0.54 -3.78
CA ASP A 53 5.81 -0.70 -2.77
C ASP A 53 5.24 -0.31 -1.40
N ALA A 54 5.56 -1.10 -0.40
CA ALA A 54 5.16 -0.84 0.98
C ALA A 54 6.38 -1.03 1.87
N ARG A 55 6.75 0.01 2.62
CA ARG A 55 7.97 0.01 3.43
C ARG A 55 7.67 0.30 4.90
N ALA A 56 8.44 -0.33 5.76
CA ALA A 56 8.47 0.03 7.17
C ALA A 56 9.16 1.40 7.28
N MET A 57 8.56 2.30 8.08
CA MET A 57 9.11 3.64 8.25
C MET A 57 10.18 3.71 9.35
N GLU A 58 10.39 2.62 10.06
CA GLU A 58 11.38 2.55 11.12
C GLU A 58 12.52 1.62 10.78
#